data_9a4efdf33bfb4a9fd1b9004e511b2c34
#
_entry.id   9a4efdf33bfb4a9fd1b9004e511b2c34
#
_cell.length_a   1.000
_cell.length_b   1.000
_cell.length_c   1.000
_cell.angle_alpha   90.00
_cell.angle_beta   90.00
_cell.angle_gamma   90.00
#
_symmetry.space_group_name_H-M   'P 1'
#
loop_
_entity.id
_entity.type
_entity.pdbx_description
1 polymer ?
#
loop_
_entity_poly.entity_id
_entity_poly.type
_entity_poly.pdbx_seq_one_letter_code
_entity_poly.pdbx_strand_id
1 'polypeptide(L)'
;MVSFFYCVIDKHQHMCNITDMILPHNVVPSLCCIHNGLKDQGVKFNTMTYAQYKKLGKDTAIKVLADRSLNNIKTIHVIVKECAKNKWNYRIGSNVFPLMTHPEVMYKLDDFYNAAEIYNEFKLCADTIKQHKVRCSMHPDQFVVPASPKDNVRKNSIRELEQHGYIMDLLDLPQSYEAPINIHMNCYNDGNFVEAADRFIQSYNLMSNSVRNRLVLECEDKGRSWTVQNLYDHVYKRIKIPTTYDNLHHKCNSGNLTEQQAFDLSVSTWPDGIVPLFHFSESLAGKNPRAHADFPTFVPMVYSTYKKDLHLDFEFKHKESAINKISRKNLLTFDK
;
A
#
# COMPACT_ATOMS: atom_id res chain seq x y z
N MET A 1 -37.85 -47.93 7.44
CA MET A 1 -38.36 -46.56 7.33
C MET A 1 -37.17 -45.62 7.25
N VAL A 2 -36.75 -45.32 6.01
CA VAL A 2 -35.55 -44.49 5.72
C VAL A 2 -36.07 -43.09 5.42
N SER A 3 -35.71 -42.14 6.27
CA SER A 3 -36.08 -40.74 6.10
C SER A 3 -35.03 -40.04 5.23
N PHE A 4 -35.42 -39.62 4.05
CA PHE A 4 -34.63 -38.79 3.16
C PHE A 4 -34.75 -37.32 3.61
N PHE A 5 -33.64 -36.73 4.07
CA PHE A 5 -33.53 -35.28 4.19
C PHE A 5 -33.24 -34.67 2.83
N TYR A 6 -34.19 -33.95 2.28
CA TYR A 6 -34.00 -33.07 1.14
C TYR A 6 -33.27 -31.81 1.63
N CYS A 7 -32.03 -31.64 1.18
CA CYS A 7 -31.32 -30.39 1.26
C CYS A 7 -31.88 -29.44 0.19
N VAL A 8 -32.64 -28.44 0.62
CA VAL A 8 -33.13 -27.35 -0.25
C VAL A 8 -31.92 -26.46 -0.57
N ILE A 9 -31.41 -26.57 -1.78
CA ILE A 9 -30.41 -25.63 -2.33
C ILE A 9 -31.16 -24.33 -2.65
N ASP A 10 -30.93 -23.30 -1.84
CA ASP A 10 -31.44 -21.96 -2.07
C ASP A 10 -30.79 -21.37 -3.32
N LYS A 11 -31.56 -21.33 -4.41
CA LYS A 11 -31.20 -20.72 -5.68
C LYS A 11 -31.41 -19.20 -5.64
N HIS A 12 -30.70 -18.48 -4.83
CA HIS A 12 -30.44 -17.05 -5.04
C HIS A 12 -29.04 -16.85 -5.60
N GLN A 13 -28.84 -17.31 -6.84
CA GLN A 13 -27.82 -16.70 -7.71
C GLN A 13 -28.29 -15.25 -7.96
N HIS A 14 -27.76 -14.29 -7.19
CA HIS A 14 -27.76 -12.91 -7.61
C HIS A 14 -27.09 -12.85 -8.99
N MET A 15 -27.87 -12.65 -10.03
CA MET A 15 -27.36 -12.16 -11.30
C MET A 15 -26.66 -10.84 -11.01
N CYS A 16 -25.34 -10.87 -10.94
CA CYS A 16 -24.51 -9.68 -10.82
C CYS A 16 -24.80 -8.80 -12.03
N ASN A 17 -25.60 -7.76 -11.85
CA ASN A 17 -25.89 -6.81 -12.91
C ASN A 17 -24.57 -6.15 -13.30
N ILE A 18 -24.33 -6.00 -14.59
CA ILE A 18 -23.13 -5.37 -15.16
C ILE A 18 -22.91 -3.93 -14.64
N THR A 19 -23.94 -3.34 -14.02
CA THR A 19 -23.89 -2.03 -13.32
C THR A 19 -23.07 -2.05 -12.03
N ASP A 20 -22.85 -3.22 -11.40
CA ASP A 20 -22.17 -3.37 -10.11
C ASP A 20 -20.64 -3.35 -10.21
N MET A 21 -20.10 -3.21 -11.42
CA MET A 21 -18.67 -3.22 -11.72
C MET A 21 -18.06 -1.85 -12.02
N ILE A 22 -18.75 -0.75 -11.69
CA ILE A 22 -18.27 0.61 -11.94
C ILE A 22 -17.90 1.27 -10.62
N LEU A 23 -16.68 1.80 -10.52
CA LEU A 23 -16.31 2.62 -9.37
C LEU A 23 -17.19 3.87 -9.30
N PRO A 24 -17.68 4.23 -8.11
CA PRO A 24 -18.35 5.52 -7.90
C PRO A 24 -17.45 6.69 -8.29
N HIS A 25 -18.04 7.80 -8.72
CA HIS A 25 -17.30 8.99 -9.18
C HIS A 25 -16.44 9.66 -8.08
N ASN A 26 -16.80 9.44 -6.81
CA ASN A 26 -16.06 9.91 -5.64
C ASN A 26 -14.94 8.95 -5.19
N VAL A 27 -14.72 7.85 -5.92
CA VAL A 27 -13.67 6.87 -5.62
C VAL A 27 -12.54 7.00 -6.65
N VAL A 28 -11.34 7.31 -6.17
CA VAL A 28 -10.13 7.41 -7.00
C VAL A 28 -9.25 6.17 -6.78
N PRO A 29 -8.99 5.37 -7.84
CA PRO A 29 -8.09 4.23 -7.73
C PRO A 29 -6.63 4.66 -7.69
N SER A 30 -5.81 3.90 -6.98
CA SER A 30 -4.35 4.02 -7.00
C SER A 30 -3.73 2.82 -7.69
N LEU A 31 -2.76 3.07 -8.56
CA LEU A 31 -1.91 2.04 -9.13
C LEU A 31 -0.86 1.61 -8.11
N CYS A 32 -0.75 0.31 -7.85
CA CYS A 32 0.18 -0.23 -6.84
C CYS A 32 1.51 -0.68 -7.45
N CYS A 33 2.58 0.01 -7.13
CA CYS A 33 4.00 -0.30 -7.32
C CYS A 33 4.50 -0.32 -8.76
N ILE A 34 3.90 -1.12 -9.65
CA ILE A 34 4.35 -1.31 -11.02
C ILE A 34 3.19 -1.15 -12.01
N HIS A 35 3.54 -0.80 -13.24
CA HIS A 35 2.62 -0.78 -14.38
C HIS A 35 3.07 -1.88 -15.37
N ASN A 36 2.25 -2.91 -15.56
CA ASN A 36 2.64 -4.08 -16.36
C ASN A 36 2.93 -3.71 -17.82
N GLY A 37 2.08 -2.94 -18.47
CA GLY A 37 2.29 -2.52 -19.85
C GLY A 37 3.55 -1.66 -20.07
N LEU A 38 3.94 -0.82 -19.12
CA LEU A 38 5.20 -0.07 -19.16
C LEU A 38 6.40 -0.98 -18.88
N LYS A 39 6.27 -1.95 -17.97
CA LYS A 39 7.30 -2.96 -17.70
C LYS A 39 7.64 -3.76 -18.97
N ASP A 40 6.63 -4.12 -19.76
CA ASP A 40 6.83 -4.83 -21.02
C ASP A 40 7.57 -3.97 -22.08
N GLN A 41 7.52 -2.64 -21.93
CA GLN A 41 8.29 -1.66 -22.71
C GLN A 41 9.68 -1.34 -22.12
N GLY A 42 10.11 -2.06 -21.07
CA GLY A 42 11.41 -1.90 -20.44
C GLY A 42 11.46 -0.92 -19.26
N VAL A 43 10.35 -0.27 -18.90
CA VAL A 43 10.24 0.61 -17.72
C VAL A 43 10.06 -0.25 -16.48
N LYS A 44 11.14 -0.55 -15.79
CA LYS A 44 11.16 -1.47 -14.64
C LYS A 44 12.14 -1.05 -13.57
N PHE A 45 11.84 -1.42 -12.34
CA PHE A 45 12.76 -1.26 -11.22
C PHE A 45 13.94 -2.22 -11.30
N ASN A 46 15.11 -1.74 -10.94
CA ASN A 46 16.32 -2.51 -10.83
C ASN A 46 16.66 -2.70 -9.35
N THR A 47 16.85 -3.95 -8.92
CA THR A 47 17.22 -4.32 -7.55
C THR A 47 18.62 -4.89 -7.49
N MET A 48 19.21 -4.97 -6.30
CA MET A 48 20.47 -5.66 -6.05
C MET A 48 20.35 -6.52 -4.80
N THR A 49 20.78 -7.78 -4.89
CA THR A 49 20.92 -8.62 -3.69
C THR A 49 22.26 -8.35 -3.00
N TYR A 50 22.34 -8.60 -1.70
CA TYR A 50 23.61 -8.48 -0.98
C TYR A 50 24.69 -9.44 -1.51
N ALA A 51 24.30 -10.62 -1.99
CA ALA A 51 25.24 -11.55 -2.66
C ALA A 51 25.85 -10.95 -3.93
N GLN A 52 25.04 -10.26 -4.75
CA GLN A 52 25.56 -9.53 -5.93
C GLN A 52 26.49 -8.39 -5.53
N TYR A 53 26.13 -7.62 -4.50
CA TYR A 53 26.99 -6.55 -3.95
C TYR A 53 28.37 -7.09 -3.56
N LYS A 54 28.42 -8.18 -2.78
CA LYS A 54 29.70 -8.82 -2.38
C LYS A 54 30.53 -9.29 -3.56
N LYS A 55 29.86 -9.91 -4.57
CA LYS A 55 30.56 -10.41 -5.78
C LYS A 55 31.20 -9.29 -6.61
N LEU A 56 30.55 -8.13 -6.69
CA LEU A 56 31.08 -6.98 -7.45
C LEU A 56 32.22 -6.26 -6.73
N GLY A 57 32.32 -6.37 -5.42
CA GLY A 57 33.17 -5.53 -4.59
C GLY A 57 32.58 -4.12 -4.39
N LYS A 58 32.96 -3.48 -3.28
CA LYS A 58 32.31 -2.23 -2.81
C LYS A 58 32.29 -1.12 -3.89
N ASP A 59 33.44 -0.79 -4.48
CA ASP A 59 33.55 0.36 -5.40
C ASP A 59 32.72 0.17 -6.68
N THR A 60 32.77 -1.04 -7.25
CA THR A 60 31.94 -1.38 -8.43
C THR A 60 30.45 -1.43 -8.06
N ALA A 61 30.13 -2.03 -6.91
CA ALA A 61 28.74 -2.17 -6.47
C ALA A 61 28.07 -0.81 -6.21
N ILE A 62 28.78 0.15 -5.62
CA ILE A 62 28.28 1.52 -5.38
C ILE A 62 27.95 2.23 -6.71
N LYS A 63 28.81 2.10 -7.74
CA LYS A 63 28.49 2.64 -9.08
C LYS A 63 27.24 2.02 -9.67
N VAL A 64 27.09 0.68 -9.58
CA VAL A 64 25.90 -0.03 -10.06
C VAL A 64 24.65 0.36 -9.25
N LEU A 65 24.77 0.59 -7.94
CA LEU A 65 23.66 1.08 -7.10
C LEU A 65 23.25 2.49 -7.51
N ALA A 66 24.21 3.36 -7.83
CA ALA A 66 23.97 4.71 -8.33
C ALA A 66 23.15 4.69 -9.63
N ASP A 67 23.56 3.88 -10.62
CA ASP A 67 22.82 3.73 -11.89
C ASP A 67 21.42 3.15 -11.70
N ARG A 68 21.29 2.15 -10.81
CA ARG A 68 19.99 1.54 -10.52
C ARG A 68 19.05 2.51 -9.80
N SER A 69 19.56 3.30 -8.86
CA SER A 69 18.78 4.33 -8.16
C SER A 69 18.27 5.39 -9.12
N LEU A 70 19.11 5.86 -10.04
CA LEU A 70 18.68 6.80 -11.09
C LEU A 70 17.62 6.19 -12.00
N ASN A 71 17.82 4.93 -12.45
CA ASN A 71 16.81 4.24 -13.25
C ASN A 71 15.47 4.10 -12.48
N ASN A 72 15.52 3.81 -11.19
CA ASN A 72 14.33 3.59 -10.39
C ASN A 72 13.51 4.86 -10.21
N ILE A 73 14.14 6.02 -9.96
CA ILE A 73 13.41 7.28 -9.92
C ILE A 73 12.87 7.68 -11.29
N LYS A 74 13.59 7.47 -12.38
CA LYS A 74 13.08 7.65 -13.75
C LYS A 74 11.87 6.74 -14.00
N THR A 75 11.90 5.50 -13.52
CA THR A 75 10.77 4.56 -13.60
C THR A 75 9.54 5.09 -12.85
N ILE A 76 9.73 5.60 -11.62
CA ILE A 76 8.65 6.23 -10.84
C ILE A 76 8.06 7.41 -11.61
N HIS A 77 8.90 8.29 -12.15
CA HIS A 77 8.46 9.49 -12.88
C HIS A 77 7.61 9.11 -14.11
N VAL A 78 8.00 8.09 -14.88
CA VAL A 78 7.19 7.59 -16.01
C VAL A 78 5.85 7.05 -15.54
N ILE A 79 5.81 6.26 -14.45
CA ILE A 79 4.56 5.73 -13.87
C ILE A 79 3.67 6.86 -13.36
N VAL A 80 4.23 7.88 -12.69
CA VAL A 80 3.49 9.08 -12.23
C VAL A 80 2.84 9.80 -13.39
N LYS A 81 3.53 9.99 -14.53
CA LYS A 81 2.96 10.60 -15.74
C LYS A 81 1.78 9.77 -16.27
N GLU A 82 1.87 8.46 -16.25
CA GLU A 82 0.76 7.61 -16.68
C GLU A 82 -0.42 7.66 -15.69
N CYS A 83 -0.16 7.70 -14.39
CA CYS A 83 -1.19 7.91 -13.37
C CYS A 83 -1.87 9.28 -13.54
N ALA A 84 -1.11 10.34 -13.77
CA ALA A 84 -1.62 11.69 -14.03
C ALA A 84 -2.58 11.72 -15.25
N LYS A 85 -2.18 11.09 -16.36
CA LYS A 85 -2.98 10.97 -17.59
C LYS A 85 -4.31 10.27 -17.36
N ASN A 86 -4.33 9.23 -16.50
CA ASN A 86 -5.50 8.42 -16.22
C ASN A 86 -6.29 8.91 -14.99
N LYS A 87 -5.86 9.98 -14.31
CA LYS A 87 -6.43 10.50 -13.06
C LYS A 87 -6.41 9.45 -11.92
N TRP A 88 -5.36 8.66 -11.85
CA TRP A 88 -5.10 7.71 -10.78
C TRP A 88 -4.14 8.27 -9.74
N ASN A 89 -4.24 7.79 -8.52
CA ASN A 89 -3.21 7.92 -7.51
C ASN A 89 -2.10 6.87 -7.73
N TYR A 90 -1.01 6.97 -6.96
CA TYR A 90 0.10 6.04 -7.10
C TYR A 90 0.66 5.60 -5.76
N ARG A 91 0.65 4.28 -5.50
CA ARG A 91 1.41 3.69 -4.40
C ARG A 91 2.81 3.33 -4.89
N ILE A 92 3.81 4.08 -4.42
CA ILE A 92 5.22 3.90 -4.78
C ILE A 92 5.74 2.61 -4.13
N GLY A 93 6.46 1.78 -4.89
CA GLY A 93 7.09 0.57 -4.36
C GLY A 93 8.37 0.85 -3.56
N SER A 94 8.74 -0.02 -2.65
CA SER A 94 9.90 0.13 -1.75
C SER A 94 11.27 0.06 -2.45
N ASN A 95 11.34 -0.44 -3.68
CA ASN A 95 12.59 -0.69 -4.41
C ASN A 95 13.19 0.55 -5.08
N VAL A 96 13.19 1.72 -4.43
CA VAL A 96 13.76 2.96 -4.98
C VAL A 96 15.27 2.95 -4.85
N PHE A 97 15.76 2.69 -3.66
CA PHE A 97 17.18 2.64 -3.32
C PHE A 97 17.60 1.25 -2.84
N PRO A 98 18.05 0.36 -3.75
CA PRO A 98 18.38 -1.01 -3.38
C PRO A 98 19.52 -1.07 -2.35
N LEU A 99 19.35 -1.88 -1.30
CA LEU A 99 20.31 -2.10 -0.20
C LEU A 99 20.65 -0.87 0.66
N MET A 100 19.96 0.29 0.52
CA MET A 100 20.28 1.49 1.30
C MET A 100 20.18 1.24 2.81
N THR A 101 19.20 0.44 3.24
CA THR A 101 18.97 0.09 4.65
C THR A 101 19.74 -1.16 5.11
N HIS A 102 20.42 -1.85 4.19
CA HIS A 102 21.16 -3.07 4.54
C HIS A 102 22.35 -2.74 5.46
N PRO A 103 22.46 -3.33 6.67
CA PRO A 103 23.42 -2.91 7.70
C PRO A 103 24.89 -2.96 7.26
N GLU A 104 25.23 -3.78 6.29
CA GLU A 104 26.60 -3.91 5.77
C GLU A 104 26.87 -3.08 4.50
N VAL A 105 25.88 -2.32 4.02
CA VAL A 105 26.01 -1.49 2.79
C VAL A 105 25.84 -0.01 3.13
N MET A 106 24.70 0.41 3.64
CA MET A 106 24.38 1.71 4.22
C MET A 106 25.05 2.91 3.54
N TYR A 107 24.77 3.13 2.27
CA TYR A 107 25.23 4.31 1.52
C TYR A 107 24.30 5.52 1.71
N LYS A 108 24.79 6.70 1.36
CA LYS A 108 24.00 7.94 1.18
C LYS A 108 23.94 8.28 -0.30
N LEU A 109 22.92 9.05 -0.73
CA LEU A 109 22.86 9.48 -2.13
C LEU A 109 24.06 10.34 -2.53
N ASP A 110 24.59 11.16 -1.61
CA ASP A 110 25.77 11.99 -1.85
C ASP A 110 27.05 11.19 -2.11
N ASP A 111 27.04 9.89 -1.77
CA ASP A 111 28.16 8.99 -2.09
C ASP A 111 28.15 8.56 -3.58
N PHE A 112 27.09 8.87 -4.31
CA PHE A 112 26.93 8.47 -5.71
C PHE A 112 27.52 9.50 -6.67
N TYR A 113 28.24 9.02 -7.68
CA TYR A 113 28.85 9.88 -8.71
C TYR A 113 27.82 10.67 -9.53
N ASN A 114 26.56 10.18 -9.60
CA ASN A 114 25.42 10.78 -10.31
C ASN A 114 24.37 11.36 -9.35
N ALA A 115 24.73 11.67 -8.10
CA ALA A 115 23.80 12.19 -7.09
C ALA A 115 23.00 13.41 -7.58
N ALA A 116 23.66 14.36 -8.23
CA ALA A 116 23.00 15.55 -8.78
C ALA A 116 21.89 15.22 -9.80
N GLU A 117 22.13 14.20 -10.65
CA GLU A 117 21.13 13.73 -11.62
C GLU A 117 19.95 13.06 -10.92
N ILE A 118 20.21 12.26 -9.87
CA ILE A 118 19.16 11.64 -9.06
C ILE A 118 18.29 12.71 -8.39
N TYR A 119 18.89 13.70 -7.72
CA TYR A 119 18.13 14.79 -7.08
C TYR A 119 17.31 15.60 -8.08
N ASN A 120 17.88 15.88 -9.27
CA ASN A 120 17.15 16.57 -10.34
C ASN A 120 15.94 15.75 -10.81
N GLU A 121 16.06 14.43 -10.98
CA GLU A 121 14.95 13.57 -11.39
C GLU A 121 13.86 13.48 -10.32
N PHE A 122 14.22 13.46 -9.02
CA PHE A 122 13.27 13.57 -7.92
C PHE A 122 12.47 14.87 -7.99
N LYS A 123 13.15 16.00 -8.23
CA LYS A 123 12.51 17.31 -8.40
C LYS A 123 11.54 17.33 -9.58
N LEU A 124 11.93 16.82 -10.74
CA LEU A 124 11.06 16.74 -11.92
C LEU A 124 9.84 15.86 -11.68
N CYS A 125 10.02 14.76 -10.95
CA CYS A 125 8.91 13.90 -10.54
C CYS A 125 7.97 14.61 -9.56
N ALA A 126 8.51 15.30 -8.55
CA ALA A 126 7.75 16.11 -7.59
C ALA A 126 6.93 17.19 -8.28
N ASP A 127 7.53 17.92 -9.22
CA ASP A 127 6.83 18.93 -10.02
C ASP A 127 5.65 18.33 -10.81
N THR A 128 5.83 17.13 -11.38
CA THR A 128 4.76 16.40 -12.08
C THR A 128 3.64 15.98 -11.12
N ILE A 129 3.99 15.44 -9.96
CA ILE A 129 3.03 15.06 -8.91
C ILE A 129 2.18 16.27 -8.49
N LYS A 130 2.83 17.39 -8.20
CA LYS A 130 2.18 18.63 -7.77
C LYS A 130 1.29 19.22 -8.84
N GLN A 131 1.79 19.32 -10.08
CA GLN A 131 1.06 19.86 -11.24
C GLN A 131 -0.23 19.08 -11.50
N HIS A 132 -0.18 17.78 -11.44
CA HIS A 132 -1.30 16.89 -11.76
C HIS A 132 -2.08 16.39 -10.54
N LYS A 133 -1.69 16.81 -9.34
CA LYS A 133 -2.32 16.40 -8.06
C LYS A 133 -2.41 14.89 -7.90
N VAL A 134 -1.37 14.17 -8.30
CA VAL A 134 -1.29 12.71 -8.09
C VAL A 134 -1.00 12.46 -6.61
N ARG A 135 -1.97 11.91 -5.88
CA ARG A 135 -1.71 11.49 -4.49
C ARG A 135 -0.79 10.29 -4.48
N CYS A 136 0.27 10.34 -3.68
CA CYS A 136 1.22 9.24 -3.54
C CYS A 136 1.18 8.65 -2.13
N SER A 137 1.37 7.35 -2.04
CA SER A 137 1.52 6.57 -0.81
C SER A 137 2.69 5.61 -0.92
N MET A 138 3.12 5.02 0.19
CA MET A 138 4.07 3.90 0.20
C MET A 138 3.55 2.79 1.11
N HIS A 139 3.96 1.56 0.80
CA HIS A 139 3.66 0.39 1.62
C HIS A 139 4.93 -0.47 1.73
N PRO A 140 5.67 -0.34 2.85
CA PRO A 140 6.83 -1.18 3.14
C PRO A 140 6.50 -2.66 3.14
N ASP A 141 7.52 -3.48 2.87
CA ASP A 141 7.38 -4.93 2.87
C ASP A 141 7.00 -5.51 4.24
N GLN A 142 6.40 -6.70 4.24
CA GLN A 142 5.95 -7.44 5.45
C GLN A 142 7.04 -7.71 6.50
N PHE A 143 8.31 -7.48 6.16
CA PHE A 143 9.43 -7.63 7.11
C PHE A 143 9.61 -6.42 8.03
N VAL A 144 8.92 -5.33 7.77
CA VAL A 144 8.89 -4.14 8.61
C VAL A 144 7.94 -4.38 9.77
N VAL A 145 8.49 -4.70 10.95
CA VAL A 145 7.75 -5.10 12.14
C VAL A 145 8.18 -4.27 13.36
N PRO A 146 7.73 -3.00 13.47
CA PRO A 146 8.10 -2.13 14.60
C PRO A 146 7.62 -2.63 15.96
N ALA A 147 6.63 -3.53 15.99
CA ALA A 147 6.10 -4.15 17.20
C ALA A 147 6.86 -5.42 17.65
N SER A 148 7.91 -5.83 16.93
CA SER A 148 8.63 -7.07 17.18
C SER A 148 9.17 -7.15 18.62
N PRO A 149 9.15 -8.33 19.29
CA PRO A 149 9.83 -8.53 20.57
C PRO A 149 11.36 -8.48 20.42
N LYS A 150 11.89 -8.67 19.21
CA LYS A 150 13.32 -8.65 18.92
C LYS A 150 13.79 -7.23 18.61
N ASP A 151 14.70 -6.69 19.44
CA ASP A 151 15.21 -5.33 19.33
C ASP A 151 15.88 -5.03 17.98
N ASN A 152 16.68 -5.97 17.45
CA ASN A 152 17.30 -5.82 16.14
C ASN A 152 16.28 -5.73 15.00
N VAL A 153 15.14 -6.43 15.10
CA VAL A 153 14.05 -6.34 14.10
C VAL A 153 13.38 -4.97 14.19
N ARG A 154 13.11 -4.44 15.41
CA ARG A 154 12.56 -3.09 15.57
C ARG A 154 13.49 -2.01 14.99
N LYS A 155 14.80 -2.07 15.32
CA LYS A 155 15.80 -1.13 14.78
C LYS A 155 15.88 -1.16 13.25
N ASN A 156 15.85 -2.34 12.64
CA ASN A 156 15.83 -2.49 11.19
C ASN A 156 14.53 -1.93 10.60
N SER A 157 13.39 -2.19 11.24
CA SER A 157 12.09 -1.67 10.81
C SER A 157 12.03 -0.15 10.84
N ILE A 158 12.55 0.49 11.91
CA ILE A 158 12.65 1.94 11.98
C ILE A 158 13.53 2.47 10.84
N ARG A 159 14.68 1.88 10.58
CA ARG A 159 15.58 2.30 9.49
C ARG A 159 14.91 2.19 8.13
N GLU A 160 14.15 1.14 7.90
CA GLU A 160 13.38 0.95 6.66
C GLU A 160 12.30 2.02 6.50
N LEU A 161 11.58 2.33 7.57
CA LEU A 161 10.57 3.40 7.57
C LEU A 161 11.18 4.79 7.38
N GLU A 162 12.35 5.05 7.96
CA GLU A 162 13.09 6.31 7.73
C GLU A 162 13.51 6.46 6.26
N GLN A 163 13.89 5.37 5.59
CA GLN A 163 14.14 5.41 4.14
C GLN A 163 12.87 5.77 3.35
N HIS A 164 11.71 5.22 3.72
CA HIS A 164 10.44 5.55 3.07
C HIS A 164 10.08 7.02 3.28
N GLY A 165 10.22 7.52 4.51
CA GLY A 165 10.05 8.95 4.81
C GLY A 165 10.98 9.84 3.99
N TYR A 166 12.26 9.46 3.89
CA TYR A 166 13.26 10.17 3.09
C TYR A 166 12.91 10.21 1.59
N ILE A 167 12.47 9.09 1.01
CA ILE A 167 12.01 9.04 -0.39
C ILE A 167 10.83 10.00 -0.62
N MET A 168 9.87 10.01 0.29
CA MET A 168 8.71 10.88 0.19
C MET A 168 9.07 12.37 0.37
N ASP A 169 10.05 12.68 1.20
CA ASP A 169 10.59 14.05 1.36
C ASP A 169 11.33 14.50 0.10
N LEU A 170 12.11 13.63 -0.56
CA LEU A 170 12.74 13.92 -1.86
C LEU A 170 11.71 14.21 -2.97
N LEU A 171 10.51 13.64 -2.88
CA LEU A 171 9.40 13.89 -3.79
C LEU A 171 8.54 15.10 -3.38
N ASP A 172 8.97 15.90 -2.39
CA ASP A 172 8.24 17.05 -1.84
C ASP A 172 6.79 16.71 -1.43
N LEU A 173 6.55 15.47 -0.98
CA LEU A 173 5.24 15.03 -0.52
C LEU A 173 4.94 15.55 0.89
N PRO A 174 3.68 15.90 1.21
CA PRO A 174 3.33 16.43 2.52
C PRO A 174 3.66 15.45 3.65
N GLN A 175 4.20 15.96 4.76
CA GLN A 175 4.41 15.19 5.98
C GLN A 175 3.08 15.09 6.75
N SER A 176 2.12 14.40 6.17
CA SER A 176 0.77 14.20 6.71
C SER A 176 0.13 12.95 6.11
N TYR A 177 -1.04 12.58 6.57
CA TYR A 177 -1.83 11.47 6.02
C TYR A 177 -2.35 11.71 4.59
N GLU A 178 -2.08 12.87 3.99
CA GLU A 178 -2.25 13.07 2.53
C GLU A 178 -1.29 12.18 1.73
N ALA A 179 -0.11 11.89 2.29
CA ALA A 179 0.88 11.00 1.70
C ALA A 179 1.22 9.88 2.71
N PRO A 180 0.37 8.86 2.87
CA PRO A 180 0.54 7.88 3.94
C PRO A 180 1.63 6.85 3.63
N ILE A 181 2.29 6.39 4.71
CA ILE A 181 3.10 5.18 4.75
C ILE A 181 2.26 4.13 5.47
N ASN A 182 1.77 3.15 4.73
CA ASN A 182 0.90 2.10 5.27
C ASN A 182 1.72 0.88 5.69
N ILE A 183 1.49 0.36 6.89
CA ILE A 183 2.14 -0.87 7.36
C ILE A 183 1.17 -1.79 8.09
N HIS A 184 1.54 -3.07 8.15
CA HIS A 184 0.95 -4.03 9.07
C HIS A 184 1.70 -4.04 10.40
N MET A 185 1.01 -4.34 11.49
CA MET A 185 1.66 -4.58 12.78
C MET A 185 2.53 -5.83 12.77
N ASN A 186 2.12 -6.86 12.04
CA ASN A 186 2.82 -8.15 11.83
C ASN A 186 3.29 -8.86 13.11
N CYS A 187 2.81 -8.44 14.27
CA CYS A 187 3.21 -8.97 15.55
C CYS A 187 2.01 -9.12 16.49
N TYR A 188 1.70 -10.34 16.84
CA TYR A 188 0.71 -10.69 17.85
C TYR A 188 1.32 -11.78 18.71
N ASN A 189 1.53 -11.53 19.99
CA ASN A 189 2.04 -12.52 20.94
C ASN A 189 0.85 -13.27 21.52
N ASP A 190 0.45 -14.37 20.91
CA ASP A 190 -0.61 -15.27 21.41
C ASP A 190 -1.86 -14.53 21.93
N GLY A 191 -2.21 -13.41 21.28
CA GLY A 191 -3.33 -12.55 21.66
C GLY A 191 -2.98 -11.41 22.62
N ASN A 192 -1.73 -11.20 23.01
CA ASN A 192 -1.33 -10.05 23.84
C ASN A 192 -1.11 -8.80 23.00
N PHE A 193 -2.20 -8.21 22.56
CA PHE A 193 -2.19 -6.97 21.76
C PHE A 193 -1.65 -5.76 22.54
N VAL A 194 -1.81 -5.73 23.86
CA VAL A 194 -1.33 -4.62 24.71
C VAL A 194 0.19 -4.53 24.63
N GLU A 195 0.90 -5.61 24.89
CA GLU A 195 2.37 -5.61 24.83
C GLU A 195 2.91 -5.31 23.41
N ALA A 196 2.26 -5.84 22.37
CA ALA A 196 2.67 -5.56 21.00
C ALA A 196 2.45 -4.07 20.64
N ALA A 197 1.33 -3.49 21.07
CA ALA A 197 1.06 -2.06 20.92
C ALA A 197 2.06 -1.19 21.72
N ASP A 198 2.45 -1.61 22.93
CA ASP A 198 3.46 -0.89 23.72
C ASP A 198 4.81 -0.84 23.00
N ARG A 199 5.28 -1.98 22.46
CA ARG A 199 6.51 -2.03 21.66
C ARG A 199 6.43 -1.19 20.39
N PHE A 200 5.28 -1.24 19.71
CA PHE A 200 5.03 -0.40 18.54
C PHE A 200 5.13 1.09 18.90
N ILE A 201 4.45 1.55 19.96
CA ILE A 201 4.45 2.94 20.40
C ILE A 201 5.87 3.39 20.82
N GLN A 202 6.63 2.52 21.48
CA GLN A 202 8.04 2.79 21.76
C GLN A 202 8.84 3.01 20.47
N SER A 203 8.68 2.15 19.48
CA SER A 203 9.35 2.28 18.18
C SER A 203 8.89 3.53 17.42
N TYR A 204 7.58 3.81 17.42
CA TYR A 204 6.98 5.00 16.80
C TYR A 204 7.58 6.31 17.37
N ASN A 205 7.78 6.39 18.69
CA ASN A 205 8.36 7.57 19.33
C ASN A 205 9.83 7.79 18.95
N LEU A 206 10.52 6.79 18.44
CA LEU A 206 11.90 6.91 17.95
C LEU A 206 11.99 7.31 16.47
N MET A 207 10.88 7.31 15.74
CA MET A 207 10.83 7.70 14.32
C MET A 207 10.83 9.20 14.13
N SER A 208 11.31 9.67 12.99
CA SER A 208 11.26 11.07 12.59
C SER A 208 9.82 11.58 12.41
N ASN A 209 9.63 12.89 12.38
CA ASN A 209 8.34 13.49 12.06
C ASN A 209 7.89 13.12 10.63
N SER A 210 8.84 13.01 9.71
CA SER A 210 8.58 12.57 8.33
C SER A 210 7.86 11.24 8.27
N VAL A 211 8.24 10.28 9.11
CA VAL A 211 7.58 8.98 9.22
C VAL A 211 6.32 9.06 10.06
N ARG A 212 6.41 9.60 11.29
CA ARG A 212 5.28 9.60 12.24
C ARG A 212 4.02 10.27 11.71
N ASN A 213 4.18 11.38 11.00
CA ASN A 213 3.04 12.14 10.48
C ASN A 213 2.37 11.49 9.27
N ARG A 214 3.02 10.48 8.67
CA ARG A 214 2.51 9.73 7.50
C ARG A 214 2.03 8.33 7.84
N LEU A 215 2.42 7.78 8.99
CA LEU A 215 2.23 6.37 9.31
C LEU A 215 0.76 6.03 9.53
N VAL A 216 0.25 5.03 8.81
CA VAL A 216 -1.09 4.46 9.00
C VAL A 216 -0.97 2.94 9.16
N LEU A 217 -1.95 2.33 9.82
CA LEU A 217 -1.95 0.90 10.13
C LEU A 217 -3.08 0.18 9.42
N GLU A 218 -2.75 -0.91 8.74
CA GLU A 218 -3.71 -1.75 8.05
C GLU A 218 -4.13 -2.95 8.88
N CYS A 219 -5.42 -3.30 8.82
CA CYS A 219 -5.92 -4.56 9.38
C CYS A 219 -5.30 -5.75 8.62
N GLU A 220 -5.14 -6.89 9.30
CA GLU A 220 -4.41 -8.04 8.78
C GLU A 220 -5.33 -9.20 8.39
N ASP A 221 -4.92 -9.96 7.38
CA ASP A 221 -5.64 -11.10 6.81
C ASP A 221 -5.47 -12.42 7.56
N LYS A 222 -4.56 -12.46 8.52
CA LYS A 222 -4.21 -13.67 9.25
C LYS A 222 -5.06 -13.80 10.52
N GLY A 223 -5.80 -14.89 10.64
CA GLY A 223 -6.63 -15.16 11.82
C GLY A 223 -5.87 -15.00 13.14
N ARG A 224 -6.49 -14.40 14.16
CA ARG A 224 -5.93 -14.01 15.45
C ARG A 224 -4.88 -12.89 15.39
N SER A 225 -4.72 -12.21 14.23
CA SER A 225 -3.87 -11.04 14.08
C SER A 225 -4.69 -9.74 14.25
N TRP A 226 -4.12 -8.61 13.85
CA TRP A 226 -4.66 -7.28 14.07
C TRP A 226 -5.89 -7.00 13.19
N THR A 227 -7.06 -7.01 13.81
CA THR A 227 -8.31 -6.59 13.19
C THR A 227 -8.47 -5.08 13.27
N VAL A 228 -9.42 -4.50 12.54
CA VAL A 228 -9.78 -3.07 12.67
C VAL A 228 -10.09 -2.72 14.14
N GLN A 229 -10.85 -3.58 14.85
CA GLN A 229 -11.17 -3.36 16.26
C GLN A 229 -9.91 -3.34 17.14
N ASN A 230 -8.99 -4.30 16.94
CA ASN A 230 -7.76 -4.34 17.73
C ASN A 230 -6.87 -3.11 17.49
N LEU A 231 -6.73 -2.65 16.24
CA LEU A 231 -5.99 -1.43 15.91
C LEU A 231 -6.62 -0.20 16.55
N TYR A 232 -7.95 -0.10 16.50
CA TYR A 232 -8.67 0.99 17.14
C TYR A 232 -8.47 1.01 18.65
N ASP A 233 -8.67 -0.13 19.33
CA ASP A 233 -8.63 -0.22 20.80
C ASP A 233 -7.23 -0.04 21.37
N HIS A 234 -6.22 -0.67 20.76
CA HIS A 234 -4.87 -0.74 21.33
C HIS A 234 -3.90 0.31 20.77
N VAL A 235 -4.18 0.89 19.59
CA VAL A 235 -3.29 1.87 18.97
C VAL A 235 -3.98 3.22 18.76
N TYR A 236 -5.08 3.28 17.99
CA TYR A 236 -5.72 4.55 17.68
C TYR A 236 -6.16 5.33 18.92
N LYS A 237 -6.80 4.68 19.89
CA LYS A 237 -7.21 5.33 21.14
C LYS A 237 -6.03 6.00 21.89
N ARG A 238 -4.82 5.48 21.70
CA ARG A 238 -3.61 5.92 22.44
C ARG A 238 -2.82 7.00 21.71
N ILE A 239 -2.61 6.86 20.40
CA ILE A 239 -1.70 7.73 19.62
C ILE A 239 -2.30 8.27 18.33
N LYS A 240 -3.59 8.01 18.06
CA LYS A 240 -4.37 8.58 16.95
C LYS A 240 -3.82 8.30 15.54
N ILE A 241 -3.09 7.20 15.34
CA ILE A 241 -2.69 6.75 14.00
C ILE A 241 -3.93 6.19 13.27
N PRO A 242 -4.25 6.65 12.05
CA PRO A 242 -5.39 6.16 11.29
C PRO A 242 -5.27 4.67 10.93
N THR A 243 -6.41 4.03 10.77
CA THR A 243 -6.51 2.64 10.32
C THR A 243 -6.91 2.60 8.85
N THR A 244 -6.11 1.92 8.02
CA THR A 244 -6.45 1.55 6.65
C THR A 244 -7.32 0.30 6.67
N TYR A 245 -8.49 0.38 6.06
CA TYR A 245 -9.38 -0.75 5.85
C TYR A 245 -9.00 -1.47 4.56
N ASP A 246 -8.78 -2.78 4.64
CA ASP A 246 -8.69 -3.69 3.49
C ASP A 246 -9.86 -4.66 3.53
N ASN A 247 -10.67 -4.69 2.47
CA ASN A 247 -11.87 -5.52 2.42
C ASN A 247 -11.57 -7.02 2.42
N LEU A 248 -10.47 -7.45 1.79
CA LEU A 248 -10.07 -8.86 1.77
C LEU A 248 -9.48 -9.29 3.12
N HIS A 249 -8.65 -8.45 3.72
CA HIS A 249 -8.08 -8.72 5.03
C HIS A 249 -9.18 -8.82 6.09
N HIS A 250 -10.12 -7.88 6.08
CA HIS A 250 -11.29 -7.93 6.95
C HIS A 250 -12.11 -9.21 6.72
N LYS A 251 -12.36 -9.60 5.47
CA LYS A 251 -13.06 -10.85 5.15
C LYS A 251 -12.36 -12.09 5.72
N CYS A 252 -11.02 -12.10 5.74
CA CYS A 252 -10.22 -13.19 6.28
C CYS A 252 -10.12 -13.15 7.82
N ASN A 253 -10.20 -11.97 8.43
CA ASN A 253 -9.99 -11.73 9.86
C ASN A 253 -10.87 -10.58 10.38
N SER A 254 -12.18 -10.82 10.47
CA SER A 254 -13.20 -9.78 10.75
C SER A 254 -13.20 -9.24 12.18
N GLY A 255 -12.72 -10.02 13.16
CA GLY A 255 -12.74 -9.62 14.58
C GLY A 255 -14.14 -9.35 15.14
N ASN A 256 -15.14 -10.08 14.66
CA ASN A 256 -16.59 -9.96 15.03
C ASN A 256 -17.27 -8.67 14.55
N LEU A 257 -16.63 -7.84 13.73
CA LEU A 257 -17.29 -6.71 13.08
C LEU A 257 -17.90 -7.14 11.74
N THR A 258 -19.06 -6.60 11.41
CA THR A 258 -19.55 -6.64 10.02
C THR A 258 -18.65 -5.80 9.12
N GLU A 259 -18.72 -6.01 7.81
CA GLU A 259 -17.98 -5.22 6.83
C GLU A 259 -18.25 -3.72 7.00
N GLN A 260 -19.52 -3.32 7.14
CA GLN A 260 -19.90 -1.92 7.35
C GLN A 260 -19.36 -1.34 8.66
N GLN A 261 -19.43 -2.09 9.76
CA GLN A 261 -18.90 -1.63 11.05
C GLN A 261 -17.38 -1.42 11.00
N ALA A 262 -16.64 -2.34 10.38
CA ALA A 262 -15.20 -2.21 10.25
C ALA A 262 -14.81 -1.04 9.34
N PHE A 263 -15.53 -0.87 8.21
CA PHE A 263 -15.35 0.26 7.31
C PHE A 263 -15.60 1.59 8.03
N ASP A 264 -16.74 1.76 8.67
CA ASP A 264 -17.11 2.99 9.37
C ASP A 264 -16.15 3.31 10.52
N LEU A 265 -15.71 2.29 11.27
CA LEU A 265 -14.74 2.45 12.32
C LEU A 265 -13.39 2.91 11.75
N SER A 266 -12.94 2.35 10.63
CA SER A 266 -11.71 2.79 9.96
C SER A 266 -11.83 4.23 9.46
N VAL A 267 -12.93 4.59 8.80
CA VAL A 267 -13.20 5.97 8.36
C VAL A 267 -13.11 6.95 9.54
N SER A 268 -13.67 6.60 10.70
CA SER A 268 -13.69 7.46 11.89
C SER A 268 -12.30 7.74 12.47
N THR A 269 -11.27 6.98 12.07
CA THR A 269 -9.89 7.20 12.52
C THR A 269 -9.14 8.23 11.68
N TRP A 270 -9.62 8.56 10.48
CA TRP A 270 -8.97 9.54 9.62
C TRP A 270 -9.36 10.96 10.01
N PRO A 271 -8.38 11.88 10.05
CA PRO A 271 -8.66 13.26 10.43
C PRO A 271 -9.60 13.95 9.44
N ASP A 272 -10.39 14.90 9.93
CA ASP A 272 -11.24 15.74 9.09
C ASP A 272 -10.40 16.45 8.02
N GLY A 273 -10.92 16.49 6.80
CA GLY A 273 -10.26 17.10 5.64
C GLY A 273 -9.26 16.20 4.92
N ILE A 274 -8.90 15.03 5.48
CA ILE A 274 -8.05 14.05 4.83
C ILE A 274 -8.90 12.93 4.23
N VAL A 275 -8.81 12.73 2.92
CA VAL A 275 -9.50 11.62 2.25
C VAL A 275 -8.90 10.28 2.71
N PRO A 276 -9.71 9.33 3.22
CA PRO A 276 -9.21 8.01 3.58
C PRO A 276 -8.58 7.30 2.37
N LEU A 277 -7.48 6.59 2.62
CA LEU A 277 -6.87 5.68 1.65
C LEU A 277 -7.00 4.26 2.16
N PHE A 278 -7.81 3.45 1.48
CA PHE A 278 -8.10 2.07 1.81
C PHE A 278 -7.57 1.14 0.73
N HIS A 279 -7.66 -0.18 0.96
CA HIS A 279 -7.21 -1.16 -0.01
C HIS A 279 -8.38 -1.93 -0.61
N PHE A 280 -8.25 -2.29 -1.88
CA PHE A 280 -9.21 -3.09 -2.58
C PHE A 280 -8.54 -4.26 -3.27
N SER A 281 -8.92 -5.45 -2.84
CA SER A 281 -8.48 -6.72 -3.43
C SER A 281 -9.60 -7.78 -3.32
N GLU A 282 -9.43 -8.89 -4.01
CA GLU A 282 -10.30 -10.07 -3.94
C GLU A 282 -9.48 -11.34 -3.81
N SER A 283 -10.07 -12.39 -3.24
CA SER A 283 -9.47 -13.71 -3.20
C SER A 283 -9.38 -14.33 -4.60
N LEU A 284 -8.24 -14.92 -4.93
CA LEU A 284 -8.10 -15.73 -6.14
C LEU A 284 -8.87 -17.06 -5.99
N ALA A 285 -9.86 -17.28 -6.86
CA ALA A 285 -10.67 -18.49 -6.82
C ALA A 285 -9.81 -19.77 -6.88
N GLY A 286 -10.12 -20.75 -6.03
CA GLY A 286 -9.42 -22.03 -5.96
C GLY A 286 -8.01 -21.98 -5.36
N LYS A 287 -7.60 -20.86 -4.76
CA LYS A 287 -6.32 -20.69 -4.06
C LYS A 287 -6.53 -20.35 -2.58
N ASN A 288 -5.42 -20.10 -1.87
CA ASN A 288 -5.50 -19.58 -0.51
C ASN A 288 -6.41 -18.33 -0.48
N PRO A 289 -7.39 -18.23 0.44
CA PRO A 289 -8.29 -17.08 0.53
C PRO A 289 -7.60 -15.71 0.58
N ARG A 290 -6.38 -15.64 1.09
CA ARG A 290 -5.55 -14.43 1.16
C ARG A 290 -4.77 -14.12 -0.13
N ALA A 291 -4.82 -15.00 -1.14
CA ALA A 291 -4.16 -14.76 -2.42
C ALA A 291 -4.99 -13.79 -3.26
N HIS A 292 -4.38 -12.70 -3.69
CA HIS A 292 -5.04 -11.67 -4.49
C HIS A 292 -5.41 -12.19 -5.88
N ALA A 293 -6.60 -11.85 -6.32
CA ALA A 293 -7.12 -12.15 -7.65
C ALA A 293 -6.36 -11.38 -8.75
N ASP A 294 -6.53 -11.85 -9.97
CA ASP A 294 -5.96 -11.22 -11.16
C ASP A 294 -6.71 -9.92 -11.50
N PHE A 295 -8.04 -9.95 -11.40
CA PHE A 295 -8.96 -8.84 -11.72
C PHE A 295 -10.09 -8.74 -10.71
N PRO A 296 -10.69 -7.54 -10.53
CA PRO A 296 -11.92 -7.38 -9.76
C PRO A 296 -13.10 -8.03 -10.49
N THR A 297 -14.00 -8.61 -9.69
CA THR A 297 -15.27 -9.18 -10.16
C THR A 297 -16.50 -8.43 -9.65
N PHE A 298 -16.36 -7.63 -8.57
CA PHE A 298 -17.38 -6.75 -8.00
C PHE A 298 -16.70 -5.53 -7.34
N VAL A 299 -17.52 -4.55 -6.92
CA VAL A 299 -17.09 -3.48 -6.01
C VAL A 299 -17.75 -3.74 -4.65
N PRO A 300 -16.98 -3.84 -3.55
CA PRO A 300 -17.56 -3.98 -2.20
C PRO A 300 -18.64 -2.94 -1.92
N MET A 301 -19.74 -3.36 -1.29
CA MET A 301 -20.88 -2.48 -1.05
C MET A 301 -20.47 -1.24 -0.23
N VAL A 302 -19.60 -1.41 0.76
CA VAL A 302 -19.10 -0.32 1.60
C VAL A 302 -18.37 0.77 0.80
N TYR A 303 -17.71 0.43 -0.31
CA TYR A 303 -17.07 1.40 -1.20
C TYR A 303 -18.09 2.04 -2.15
N SER A 304 -19.02 1.23 -2.69
CA SER A 304 -20.00 1.72 -3.67
C SER A 304 -21.09 2.61 -3.04
N THR A 305 -21.38 2.45 -1.77
CA THR A 305 -22.41 3.23 -1.06
C THR A 305 -21.85 4.43 -0.29
N TYR A 306 -20.54 4.51 -0.08
CA TYR A 306 -19.92 5.64 0.62
C TYR A 306 -20.05 6.93 -0.18
N LYS A 307 -20.50 8.01 0.46
CA LYS A 307 -20.90 9.25 -0.22
C LYS A 307 -19.84 10.35 -0.24
N LYS A 308 -18.78 10.19 0.56
CA LYS A 308 -17.64 11.12 0.57
C LYS A 308 -16.52 10.58 -0.31
N ASP A 309 -15.52 11.40 -0.58
CA ASP A 309 -14.35 10.98 -1.34
C ASP A 309 -13.62 9.83 -0.65
N LEU A 310 -13.13 8.89 -1.44
CA LEU A 310 -12.39 7.72 -1.01
C LEU A 310 -11.30 7.40 -2.04
N HIS A 311 -10.11 7.07 -1.56
CA HIS A 311 -9.04 6.56 -2.41
C HIS A 311 -8.82 5.07 -2.13
N LEU A 312 -8.57 4.28 -3.19
CA LEU A 312 -8.40 2.84 -3.08
C LEU A 312 -7.11 2.38 -3.75
N ASP A 313 -6.21 1.80 -2.99
CA ASP A 313 -5.08 1.05 -3.54
C ASP A 313 -5.56 -0.28 -4.13
N PHE A 314 -5.39 -0.45 -5.44
CA PHE A 314 -5.85 -1.62 -6.18
C PHE A 314 -4.81 -2.74 -6.14
N GLU A 315 -5.02 -3.71 -5.28
CA GLU A 315 -4.07 -4.80 -5.05
C GLU A 315 -4.35 -6.05 -5.90
N PHE A 316 -4.68 -5.86 -7.16
CA PHE A 316 -4.85 -6.92 -8.13
C PHE A 316 -3.55 -7.20 -8.89
N LYS A 317 -3.35 -8.47 -9.35
CA LYS A 317 -2.11 -8.86 -10.04
C LYS A 317 -1.94 -8.17 -11.39
N HIS A 318 -3.03 -7.91 -12.12
CA HIS A 318 -3.01 -7.25 -13.43
C HIS A 318 -3.00 -5.71 -13.37
N LYS A 319 -2.74 -5.13 -12.18
CA LYS A 319 -2.40 -3.71 -11.99
C LYS A 319 -3.32 -2.74 -12.75
N GLU A 320 -2.76 -1.94 -13.67
CA GLU A 320 -3.50 -0.98 -14.51
C GLU A 320 -4.64 -1.62 -15.31
N SER A 321 -4.45 -2.85 -15.76
CA SER A 321 -5.49 -3.57 -16.49
C SER A 321 -6.69 -3.91 -15.59
N ALA A 322 -6.46 -4.15 -14.29
CA ALA A 322 -7.52 -4.36 -13.31
C ALA A 322 -8.29 -3.04 -13.05
N ILE A 323 -7.59 -1.92 -12.90
CA ILE A 323 -8.22 -0.59 -12.77
C ILE A 323 -9.05 -0.28 -14.02
N ASN A 324 -8.48 -0.47 -15.21
CA ASN A 324 -9.15 -0.20 -16.48
C ASN A 324 -10.43 -1.03 -16.67
N LYS A 325 -10.43 -2.29 -16.19
CA LYS A 325 -11.61 -3.16 -16.30
C LYS A 325 -12.84 -2.58 -15.59
N ILE A 326 -12.63 -1.93 -14.44
CA ILE A 326 -13.70 -1.38 -13.60
C ILE A 326 -14.04 0.09 -13.94
N SER A 327 -13.11 0.79 -14.63
CA SER A 327 -13.27 2.21 -15.00
C SER A 327 -13.83 2.43 -16.42
N ARG A 328 -13.83 1.42 -17.29
CA ARG A 328 -14.07 1.56 -18.75
C ARG A 328 -15.49 1.89 -19.19
N LYS A 329 -16.49 1.94 -18.31
CA LYS A 329 -17.87 2.22 -18.76
C LYS A 329 -18.23 3.67 -19.01
N ASN A 330 -17.40 4.64 -18.60
CA ASN A 330 -17.66 6.07 -18.85
C ASN A 330 -17.25 6.56 -20.26
N LEU A 331 -16.66 5.72 -21.11
CA LEU A 331 -16.20 6.10 -22.46
C LEU A 331 -17.14 5.71 -23.59
N LEU A 332 -18.23 4.97 -23.33
CA LEU A 332 -19.14 4.48 -24.38
C LEU A 332 -20.49 5.20 -24.44
N THR A 333 -20.70 6.28 -23.70
CA THR A 333 -22.01 6.99 -23.67
C THR A 333 -21.96 8.44 -24.19
N PHE A 334 -20.93 8.87 -24.92
CA PHE A 334 -20.87 10.20 -25.52
C PHE A 334 -20.73 10.24 -27.05
N ASP A 335 -21.22 9.20 -27.74
CA ASP A 335 -21.46 9.26 -29.17
C ASP A 335 -22.87 8.75 -29.47
N LYS A 336 -23.87 9.63 -29.31
CA LYS A 336 -25.15 9.64 -30.02
C LYS A 336 -25.66 11.05 -30.13
#